data_fe90ccf2bc7f832c31ccca94475a7bcd
#
_entry.id   fe90ccf2bc7f832c31ccca94475a7bcd
#
_cell.length_a   1.000
_cell.length_b   1.000
_cell.length_c   1.000
_cell.angle_alpha   90.00
_cell.angle_beta   90.00
_cell.angle_gamma   90.00
#
_symmetry.space_group_name_H-M   'P 1'
#
loop_
_entity.id
_entity.type
_entity.pdbx_description
1 polymer ?
#
loop_
_entity_poly.entity_id
_entity_poly.type
_entity_poly.pdbx_seq_one_letter_code
_entity_poly.pdbx_strand_id
1 'polypeptide(L)'
;MLSAFRRLFGGSNNTAAPSDASVTHESETAPDSAGSDWIEPAIVIAESELDLADLPDAAGAFVRQIARDALNDELKLPIMHELALAVRRKTLDPSSSVSDLTLIIQTDIAITTQLIQMANSPLYRGYEPIQSLNEAIARIGMNAVRDIVTGLTIKQIFATEQPRLRRRMREWWEHSARVAANCSILARHEGGIDPERALLAGLIHDIGELAIIKYANGLTEEELSSESLAEAIQHLNAKLGALMLRQWKLDEEFAVAALHADNFNRQPDGVVRLVDLVQVAQLHLLSVVPSSRSRNLGEAPPVKHLGLSLDESGKGIALLSDARHEIEKVRAALAI
;
A
#
# COMPACT_ATOMS: atom_id res chain seq x y z
N MET A 1 10.37 -15.76 -12.05
CA MET A 1 10.02 -15.12 -10.77
C MET A 1 9.32 -16.09 -9.82
N LEU A 2 8.27 -16.77 -10.22
CA LEU A 2 7.62 -17.80 -9.40
C LEU A 2 8.57 -18.96 -9.02
N SER A 3 9.46 -19.38 -9.90
CA SER A 3 10.46 -20.42 -9.59
C SER A 3 11.56 -19.94 -8.65
N ALA A 4 11.94 -18.68 -8.72
CA ALA A 4 12.86 -18.04 -7.77
C ALA A 4 12.20 -17.80 -6.42
N PHE A 5 10.90 -17.52 -6.42
CA PHE A 5 10.09 -17.38 -5.21
C PHE A 5 9.98 -18.69 -4.43
N ARG A 6 9.77 -19.83 -5.12
CA ARG A 6 9.75 -21.15 -4.48
C ARG A 6 11.08 -21.50 -3.77
N ARG A 7 12.22 -21.02 -4.27
CA ARG A 7 13.54 -21.26 -3.65
C ARG A 7 13.83 -20.37 -2.43
N LEU A 8 13.18 -19.22 -2.33
CA LEU A 8 13.41 -18.27 -1.23
C LEU A 8 12.51 -18.52 -0.01
N PHE A 9 11.39 -19.22 -0.17
CA PHE A 9 10.41 -19.45 0.90
C PHE A 9 10.09 -20.93 1.18
N GLY A 10 10.73 -21.87 0.48
CA GLY A 10 10.67 -23.30 0.76
C GLY A 10 11.50 -23.65 2.00
N GLY A 11 10.96 -23.41 3.20
CA GLY A 11 11.56 -23.88 4.45
C GLY A 11 11.47 -25.40 4.55
N SER A 12 12.61 -26.07 4.64
CA SER A 12 12.70 -27.51 4.90
C SER A 12 12.17 -27.83 6.30
N ASN A 13 11.09 -28.57 6.37
CA ASN A 13 10.69 -29.30 7.56
C ASN A 13 11.74 -30.36 7.87
N ASN A 14 12.48 -30.18 8.94
CA ASN A 14 13.28 -31.25 9.54
C ASN A 14 12.76 -31.52 10.94
N THR A 15 12.03 -32.63 11.07
CA THR A 15 11.57 -33.20 12.34
C THR A 15 12.70 -33.97 13.00
N ALA A 16 13.04 -33.62 14.23
CA ALA A 16 13.64 -34.52 15.18
C ALA A 16 13.27 -34.11 16.59
N ALA A 17 12.60 -35.01 17.33
CA ALA A 17 12.28 -34.93 18.75
C ALA A 17 13.26 -35.84 19.53
N PRO A 18 13.10 -36.05 20.84
CA PRO A 18 13.73 -35.24 21.90
C PRO A 18 14.63 -36.12 22.80
N SER A 19 15.42 -35.55 23.73
CA SER A 19 15.89 -36.27 24.90
C SER A 19 16.12 -35.36 26.11
N ASP A 20 15.38 -35.68 27.15
CA ASP A 20 15.58 -35.72 28.60
C ASP A 20 16.51 -34.73 29.37
N ALA A 21 15.83 -34.12 30.30
CA ALA A 21 16.08 -34.03 31.77
C ALA A 21 17.36 -33.36 32.32
N SER A 22 17.18 -32.30 33.09
CA SER A 22 17.43 -32.29 34.52
C SER A 22 17.11 -30.94 35.19
N VAL A 23 16.54 -31.09 36.36
CA VAL A 23 16.08 -30.23 37.44
C VAL A 23 17.20 -29.35 38.03
N THR A 24 16.90 -28.10 38.42
CA THR A 24 16.92 -27.45 39.73
C THR A 24 17.33 -25.98 39.67
N HIS A 25 16.65 -25.11 40.20
CA HIS A 25 16.68 -24.23 41.36
C HIS A 25 15.98 -22.89 41.13
N GLU A 26 15.05 -22.64 42.03
CA GLU A 26 14.30 -21.39 42.20
C GLU A 26 15.24 -20.24 42.61
N SER A 27 14.98 -19.07 42.02
CA SER A 27 15.18 -17.79 42.68
C SER A 27 14.09 -16.81 42.18
N GLU A 28 13.16 -16.51 43.10
CA GLU A 28 12.19 -15.43 42.96
C GLU A 28 12.90 -14.10 42.77
N THR A 29 12.63 -13.43 41.67
CA THR A 29 12.76 -11.98 41.53
C THR A 29 11.51 -11.42 40.85
N ALA A 30 11.01 -10.31 41.41
CA ALA A 30 9.77 -9.62 41.13
C ALA A 30 9.51 -9.30 39.65
N PRO A 31 8.22 -9.07 39.24
CA PRO A 31 7.85 -8.94 37.83
C PRO A 31 8.28 -7.59 37.27
N ASP A 32 9.20 -7.64 36.33
CA ASP A 32 9.52 -6.53 35.49
C ASP A 32 8.46 -6.46 34.36
N SER A 33 8.04 -5.24 34.06
CA SER A 33 7.02 -4.82 33.13
C SER A 33 6.86 -5.71 31.89
N ALA A 34 5.69 -6.36 31.82
CA ALA A 34 5.22 -7.11 30.65
C ALA A 34 5.04 -6.17 29.45
N GLY A 35 6.02 -6.18 28.57
CA GLY A 35 5.80 -5.88 27.16
C GLY A 35 4.92 -7.00 26.60
N SER A 36 3.66 -6.73 26.36
CA SER A 36 2.75 -7.66 25.69
C SER A 36 3.20 -7.84 24.24
N ASP A 37 4.00 -8.87 23.98
CA ASP A 37 4.21 -9.42 22.64
C ASP A 37 2.91 -10.11 22.18
N TRP A 38 1.90 -9.28 21.86
CA TRP A 38 0.80 -9.73 21.04
C TRP A 38 1.31 -9.82 19.61
N ILE A 39 1.91 -10.98 19.26
CA ILE A 39 2.15 -11.33 17.87
C ILE A 39 0.77 -11.64 17.28
N GLU A 40 0.14 -10.61 16.68
CA GLU A 40 -1.05 -10.84 15.86
C GLU A 40 -0.70 -11.89 14.79
N PRO A 41 -1.58 -12.88 14.54
CA PRO A 41 -1.32 -13.85 13.50
C PRO A 41 -1.13 -13.11 12.17
N ALA A 42 0.05 -13.26 11.58
CA ALA A 42 0.37 -12.64 10.30
C ALA A 42 -0.65 -13.12 9.25
N ILE A 43 -1.33 -12.16 8.62
CA ILE A 43 -2.15 -12.49 7.47
C ILE A 43 -1.22 -12.88 6.32
N VAL A 44 -1.43 -14.03 5.73
CA VAL A 44 -0.60 -14.57 4.65
C VAL A 44 -1.47 -14.84 3.45
N ILE A 45 -1.07 -14.34 2.29
CA ILE A 45 -1.72 -14.62 1.02
C ILE A 45 -1.35 -16.05 0.59
N ALA A 46 -2.35 -16.87 0.27
CA ALA A 46 -2.10 -18.18 -0.30
C ALA A 46 -1.47 -18.06 -1.71
N GLU A 47 -0.54 -18.96 -2.04
CA GLU A 47 0.09 -18.95 -3.38
C GLU A 47 -0.93 -19.08 -4.52
N SER A 48 -2.02 -19.82 -4.29
CA SER A 48 -3.12 -19.96 -5.24
C SER A 48 -3.84 -18.66 -5.56
N GLU A 49 -3.88 -17.71 -4.62
CA GLU A 49 -4.49 -16.38 -4.84
C GLU A 49 -3.65 -15.52 -5.77
N LEU A 50 -2.35 -15.81 -5.87
CA LEU A 50 -1.40 -15.11 -6.76
C LEU A 50 -1.21 -15.84 -8.09
N ASP A 51 -1.91 -16.92 -8.33
CA ASP A 51 -1.78 -17.68 -9.58
C ASP A 51 -2.28 -16.86 -10.77
N LEU A 52 -1.35 -16.43 -11.61
CA LEU A 52 -1.62 -15.67 -12.84
C LEU A 52 -2.18 -16.56 -13.97
N ALA A 53 -2.13 -17.88 -13.83
CA ALA A 53 -2.76 -18.81 -14.77
C ALA A 53 -4.29 -18.92 -14.54
N ASP A 54 -4.77 -18.57 -13.34
CA ASP A 54 -6.19 -18.52 -13.01
C ASP A 54 -6.83 -17.25 -13.61
N LEU A 55 -7.14 -17.31 -14.90
CA LEU A 55 -7.78 -16.26 -15.67
C LEU A 55 -9.14 -16.74 -16.18
N PRO A 56 -10.13 -15.83 -16.33
CA PRO A 56 -11.39 -16.16 -16.97
C PRO A 56 -11.18 -16.70 -18.39
N ASP A 57 -12.01 -17.66 -18.81
CA ASP A 57 -11.97 -18.22 -20.17
C ASP A 57 -12.10 -17.15 -21.26
N ALA A 58 -12.85 -16.08 -20.98
CA ALA A 58 -13.06 -14.96 -21.86
C ALA A 58 -11.92 -13.92 -21.86
N ALA A 59 -10.86 -14.09 -21.05
CA ALA A 59 -9.78 -13.11 -20.97
C ALA A 59 -9.13 -12.89 -22.34
N GLY A 60 -8.88 -11.61 -22.68
CA GLY A 60 -8.30 -11.22 -23.95
C GLY A 60 -6.85 -11.67 -24.16
N ALA A 61 -6.39 -11.59 -25.40
CA ALA A 61 -5.05 -12.02 -25.77
C ALA A 61 -3.96 -11.25 -25.02
N PHE A 62 -4.14 -9.96 -24.76
CA PHE A 62 -3.19 -9.12 -24.04
C PHE A 62 -3.07 -9.53 -22.56
N VAL A 63 -4.19 -9.81 -21.88
CA VAL A 63 -4.21 -10.32 -20.50
C VAL A 63 -3.41 -11.63 -20.41
N ARG A 64 -3.71 -12.57 -21.31
CA ARG A 64 -3.04 -13.89 -21.37
C ARG A 64 -1.55 -13.75 -21.67
N GLN A 65 -1.16 -12.77 -22.49
CA GLN A 65 0.25 -12.53 -22.80
C GLN A 65 1.00 -12.04 -21.56
N ILE A 66 0.49 -11.03 -20.85
CA ILE A 66 1.11 -10.53 -19.60
C ILE A 66 1.24 -11.66 -18.57
N ALA A 67 0.17 -12.44 -18.36
CA ALA A 67 0.20 -13.55 -17.43
C ALA A 67 1.24 -14.61 -17.81
N ARG A 68 1.35 -14.95 -19.09
CA ARG A 68 2.35 -15.90 -19.59
C ARG A 68 3.76 -15.40 -19.39
N ASP A 69 4.04 -14.15 -19.74
CA ASP A 69 5.35 -13.53 -19.59
C ASP A 69 5.75 -13.45 -18.11
N ALA A 70 4.78 -13.18 -17.23
CA ALA A 70 5.01 -13.20 -15.79
C ALA A 70 5.33 -14.61 -15.26
N LEU A 71 4.63 -15.65 -15.73
CA LEU A 71 4.87 -17.04 -15.34
C LEU A 71 6.22 -17.56 -15.85
N ASN A 72 6.70 -17.06 -17.00
CA ASN A 72 7.97 -17.42 -17.61
C ASN A 72 9.16 -16.57 -17.11
N ASP A 73 8.97 -15.68 -16.13
CA ASP A 73 9.99 -14.72 -15.66
C ASP A 73 10.43 -13.68 -16.72
N GLU A 74 9.63 -13.49 -17.76
CA GLU A 74 9.90 -12.54 -18.86
C GLU A 74 9.33 -11.14 -18.56
N LEU A 75 8.32 -11.05 -17.67
CA LEU A 75 7.74 -9.78 -17.24
C LEU A 75 8.69 -9.03 -16.29
N LYS A 76 9.24 -7.91 -16.76
CA LYS A 76 10.08 -7.03 -15.94
C LYS A 76 9.21 -6.12 -15.07
N LEU A 77 8.93 -6.54 -13.86
CA LEU A 77 8.24 -5.70 -12.89
C LEU A 77 9.07 -4.44 -12.56
N PRO A 78 8.41 -3.30 -12.27
CA PRO A 78 9.10 -2.13 -11.73
C PRO A 78 9.91 -2.47 -10.49
N ILE A 79 11.06 -1.82 -10.33
CA ILE A 79 11.90 -1.93 -9.12
C ILE A 79 11.66 -0.71 -8.23
N MET A 80 11.81 -0.89 -6.93
CA MET A 80 11.72 0.21 -5.97
C MET A 80 12.81 1.25 -6.27
N HIS A 81 12.45 2.53 -6.14
CA HIS A 81 13.39 3.63 -6.36
C HIS A 81 14.56 3.60 -5.37
N GLU A 82 15.77 3.94 -5.84
CA GLU A 82 16.99 3.87 -5.02
C GLU A 82 16.91 4.69 -3.73
N LEU A 83 16.30 5.87 -3.78
CA LEU A 83 16.10 6.71 -2.60
C LEU A 83 15.24 6.01 -1.55
N ALA A 84 14.12 5.38 -1.96
CA ALA A 84 13.28 4.62 -1.03
C ALA A 84 14.05 3.45 -0.41
N LEU A 85 14.83 2.73 -1.20
CA LEU A 85 15.69 1.64 -0.70
C LEU A 85 16.74 2.14 0.29
N ALA A 86 17.36 3.30 0.03
CA ALA A 86 18.36 3.90 0.92
C ALA A 86 17.73 4.32 2.25
N VAL A 87 16.59 5.01 2.22
CA VAL A 87 15.83 5.42 3.40
C VAL A 87 15.38 4.20 4.22
N ARG A 88 14.82 3.18 3.56
CA ARG A 88 14.39 1.94 4.25
C ARG A 88 15.56 1.24 4.94
N ARG A 89 16.69 1.06 4.28
CA ARG A 89 17.89 0.47 4.90
C ARG A 89 18.36 1.26 6.11
N LYS A 90 18.33 2.59 6.01
CA LYS A 90 18.80 3.46 7.09
C LYS A 90 17.84 3.43 8.28
N THR A 91 16.52 3.41 8.07
CA THR A 91 15.53 3.32 9.16
C THR A 91 15.51 1.97 9.87
N LEU A 92 16.04 0.91 9.27
CA LEU A 92 16.18 -0.40 9.90
C LEU A 92 17.46 -0.51 10.77
N ASP A 93 18.38 0.44 10.68
CA ASP A 93 19.60 0.49 11.49
C ASP A 93 19.30 1.25 12.79
N PRO A 94 19.36 0.57 13.97
CA PRO A 94 19.07 1.20 15.27
C PRO A 94 20.01 2.37 15.62
N SER A 95 21.19 2.45 14.99
CA SER A 95 22.16 3.55 15.19
C SER A 95 21.86 4.79 14.36
N SER A 96 20.85 4.75 13.51
CA SER A 96 20.53 5.85 12.59
C SER A 96 19.90 7.04 13.30
N SER A 97 20.25 8.22 12.81
CA SER A 97 19.77 9.51 13.29
C SER A 97 18.91 10.23 12.24
N VAL A 98 18.17 11.25 12.68
CA VAL A 98 17.47 12.19 11.79
C VAL A 98 18.44 12.83 10.78
N SER A 99 19.66 13.16 11.22
CA SER A 99 20.69 13.74 10.35
C SER A 99 21.11 12.80 9.22
N ASP A 100 21.19 11.50 9.48
CA ASP A 100 21.51 10.50 8.45
C ASP A 100 20.44 10.45 7.36
N LEU A 101 19.16 10.45 7.74
CA LEU A 101 18.07 10.50 6.77
C LEU A 101 18.04 11.82 6.01
N THR A 102 18.31 12.94 6.69
CA THR A 102 18.41 14.26 6.05
C THR A 102 19.46 14.24 4.94
N LEU A 103 20.65 13.71 5.18
CA LEU A 103 21.73 13.60 4.18
C LEU A 103 21.32 12.77 2.96
N ILE A 104 20.52 11.73 3.14
CA ILE A 104 20.04 10.90 2.05
C ILE A 104 18.94 11.62 1.27
N ILE A 105 17.92 12.14 1.96
CA ILE A 105 16.70 12.66 1.33
C ILE A 105 16.96 14.01 0.64
N GLN A 106 17.85 14.85 1.15
CA GLN A 106 18.16 16.16 0.56
C GLN A 106 18.73 16.07 -0.88
N THR A 107 19.17 14.89 -1.30
CA THR A 107 19.64 14.66 -2.68
C THR A 107 18.52 14.77 -3.72
N ASP A 108 17.26 14.63 -3.29
CA ASP A 108 16.06 14.80 -4.12
C ASP A 108 15.25 16.01 -3.63
N ILE A 109 15.29 17.11 -4.40
CA ILE A 109 14.63 18.37 -4.07
C ILE A 109 13.11 18.21 -4.05
N ALA A 110 12.54 17.39 -4.95
CA ALA A 110 11.10 17.18 -5.02
C ALA A 110 10.61 16.45 -3.76
N ILE A 111 11.23 15.35 -3.38
CA ILE A 111 10.90 14.59 -2.17
C ILE A 111 11.13 15.45 -0.91
N THR A 112 12.23 16.22 -0.86
CA THR A 112 12.49 17.16 0.25
C THR A 112 11.35 18.15 0.42
N THR A 113 10.92 18.79 -0.67
CA THR A 113 9.83 19.77 -0.65
C THR A 113 8.51 19.12 -0.21
N GLN A 114 8.20 17.92 -0.72
CA GLN A 114 6.98 17.21 -0.35
C GLN A 114 6.97 16.77 1.12
N LEU A 115 8.10 16.35 1.68
CA LEU A 115 8.18 16.03 3.11
C LEU A 115 7.95 17.25 3.99
N ILE A 116 8.48 18.42 3.62
CA ILE A 116 8.24 19.68 4.36
C ILE A 116 6.76 20.06 4.26
N GLN A 117 6.14 19.92 3.08
CA GLN A 117 4.70 20.16 2.90
C GLN A 117 3.87 19.19 3.73
N MET A 118 4.23 17.89 3.74
CA MET A 118 3.56 16.87 4.53
C MET A 118 3.67 17.18 6.03
N ALA A 119 4.84 17.57 6.53
CA ALA A 119 5.04 17.97 7.92
C ALA A 119 4.21 19.20 8.35
N ASN A 120 3.80 20.02 7.38
CA ASN A 120 2.91 21.17 7.59
C ASN A 120 1.42 20.86 7.29
N SER A 121 1.11 19.64 6.85
CA SER A 121 -0.27 19.21 6.63
C SER A 121 -1.02 19.01 7.95
N PRO A 122 -2.36 18.88 7.92
CA PRO A 122 -3.14 18.59 9.13
C PRO A 122 -2.74 17.31 9.85
N LEU A 123 -2.10 16.35 9.14
CA LEU A 123 -1.62 15.09 9.74
C LEU A 123 -0.58 15.34 10.83
N TYR A 124 0.33 16.33 10.61
CA TYR A 124 1.48 16.60 11.49
C TYR A 124 1.51 18.02 12.05
N ARG A 125 0.44 18.77 11.88
CA ARG A 125 0.41 20.20 12.19
C ARG A 125 0.75 20.47 13.65
N GLY A 126 1.88 21.20 13.84
CA GLY A 126 2.29 21.79 15.11
C GLY A 126 1.90 23.27 15.20
N TYR A 127 2.35 23.93 16.27
CA TYR A 127 2.09 25.35 16.51
C TYR A 127 2.78 26.26 15.49
N GLU A 128 3.96 25.86 14.99
CA GLU A 128 4.75 26.65 14.04
C GLU A 128 5.00 25.88 12.74
N PRO A 129 5.00 26.59 11.58
CA PRO A 129 5.36 26.02 10.30
C PRO A 129 6.81 25.57 10.28
N ILE A 130 7.05 24.38 9.70
CA ILE A 130 8.39 23.83 9.46
C ILE A 130 8.93 24.35 8.13
N GLN A 131 10.22 24.68 8.09
CA GLN A 131 10.92 25.17 6.92
C GLN A 131 12.12 24.30 6.52
N SER A 132 12.59 23.41 7.40
CA SER A 132 13.75 22.55 7.15
C SER A 132 13.38 21.07 7.05
N LEU A 133 14.13 20.33 6.25
CA LEU A 133 13.97 18.87 6.14
C LEU A 133 14.25 18.16 7.46
N ASN A 134 15.26 18.62 8.20
CA ASN A 134 15.60 18.02 9.50
C ASN A 134 14.46 18.14 10.51
N GLU A 135 13.81 19.32 10.59
CA GLU A 135 12.63 19.52 11.43
C GLU A 135 11.43 18.70 10.93
N ALA A 136 11.28 18.56 9.59
CA ALA A 136 10.22 17.75 9.00
C ALA A 136 10.37 16.29 9.41
N ILE A 137 11.57 15.72 9.29
CA ILE A 137 11.86 14.34 9.70
C ILE A 137 11.66 14.16 11.21
N ALA A 138 12.11 15.11 12.03
CA ALA A 138 11.92 15.05 13.48
C ALA A 138 10.45 15.12 13.89
N ARG A 139 9.61 15.91 13.19
CA ARG A 139 8.16 16.02 13.45
C ARG A 139 7.39 14.79 13.00
N ILE A 140 7.68 14.28 11.81
CA ILE A 140 7.02 13.14 11.20
C ILE A 140 7.46 11.83 11.89
N GLY A 141 8.74 11.74 12.27
CA GLY A 141 9.37 10.52 12.77
C GLY A 141 9.98 9.68 11.64
N MET A 142 11.07 8.96 11.96
CA MET A 142 11.88 8.26 10.96
C MET A 142 11.12 7.12 10.26
N ASN A 143 10.30 6.38 10.99
CA ASN A 143 9.50 5.28 10.42
C ASN A 143 8.43 5.81 9.46
N ALA A 144 7.70 6.84 9.85
CA ALA A 144 6.71 7.50 9.02
C ALA A 144 7.34 8.12 7.76
N VAL A 145 8.50 8.75 7.89
CA VAL A 145 9.28 9.28 6.74
C VAL A 145 9.64 8.15 5.76
N ARG A 146 10.04 6.97 6.24
CA ARG A 146 10.30 5.81 5.38
C ARG A 146 9.09 5.48 4.50
N ASP A 147 7.92 5.41 5.10
CA ASP A 147 6.70 5.01 4.42
C ASP A 147 6.23 6.11 3.45
N ILE A 148 6.29 7.38 3.86
CA ILE A 148 6.01 8.54 2.99
C ILE A 148 6.96 8.58 1.79
N VAL A 149 8.28 8.48 2.01
CA VAL A 149 9.28 8.49 0.92
C VAL A 149 9.06 7.31 -0.02
N THR A 150 8.73 6.13 0.51
CA THR A 150 8.38 4.96 -0.32
C THR A 150 7.21 5.31 -1.25
N GLY A 151 6.14 5.90 -0.73
CA GLY A 151 4.99 6.31 -1.53
C GLY A 151 5.32 7.39 -2.56
N LEU A 152 6.02 8.45 -2.16
CA LEU A 152 6.34 9.57 -3.04
C LEU A 152 7.26 9.18 -4.21
N THR A 153 8.21 8.28 -4.00
CA THR A 153 9.13 7.81 -5.04
C THR A 153 8.48 6.93 -6.09
N ILE A 154 7.29 6.36 -5.82
CA ILE A 154 6.56 5.54 -6.80
C ILE A 154 6.22 6.35 -8.05
N LYS A 155 5.87 7.61 -7.90
CA LYS A 155 5.59 8.51 -9.03
C LYS A 155 6.78 8.66 -9.98
N GLN A 156 8.00 8.50 -9.49
CA GLN A 156 9.23 8.62 -10.28
C GLN A 156 9.62 7.33 -11.01
N ILE A 157 8.99 6.20 -10.67
CA ILE A 157 9.35 4.87 -11.22
C ILE A 157 9.08 4.78 -12.72
N PHE A 158 8.09 5.54 -13.21
CA PHE A 158 7.65 5.41 -14.59
C PHE A 158 7.49 6.75 -15.31
N ALA A 159 8.24 6.89 -16.40
CA ALA A 159 8.09 7.97 -17.36
C ALA A 159 7.70 7.40 -18.73
N THR A 160 6.76 8.04 -19.42
CA THR A 160 6.32 7.66 -20.77
C THR A 160 6.09 8.89 -21.63
N GLU A 161 6.47 8.79 -22.90
CA GLU A 161 6.16 9.81 -23.90
C GLU A 161 4.77 9.62 -24.53
N GLN A 162 4.14 8.47 -24.36
CA GLN A 162 2.81 8.20 -24.90
C GLN A 162 1.72 8.99 -24.15
N PRO A 163 0.96 9.87 -24.81
CA PRO A 163 -0.03 10.75 -24.15
C PRO A 163 -1.12 9.98 -23.40
N ARG A 164 -1.60 8.85 -23.96
CA ARG A 164 -2.63 8.00 -23.33
C ARG A 164 -2.14 7.39 -22.01
N LEU A 165 -0.92 6.86 -21.99
CA LEU A 165 -0.35 6.25 -20.79
C LEU A 165 -0.02 7.31 -19.73
N ARG A 166 0.47 8.50 -20.15
CA ARG A 166 0.63 9.65 -19.25
C ARG A 166 -0.68 10.10 -18.61
N ARG A 167 -1.77 10.13 -19.39
CA ARG A 167 -3.10 10.43 -18.85
C ARG A 167 -3.50 9.38 -17.81
N ARG A 168 -3.37 8.09 -18.14
CA ARG A 168 -3.71 7.00 -17.24
C ARG A 168 -2.89 7.05 -15.94
N MET A 169 -1.59 7.34 -16.03
CA MET A 169 -0.71 7.53 -14.88
C MET A 169 -1.17 8.67 -13.96
N ARG A 170 -1.65 9.77 -14.51
CA ARG A 170 -2.20 10.86 -13.68
C ARG A 170 -3.49 10.45 -13.00
N GLU A 171 -4.41 9.80 -13.72
CA GLU A 171 -5.67 9.30 -13.17
C GLU A 171 -5.42 8.31 -12.04
N TRP A 172 -4.50 7.37 -12.25
CA TRP A 172 -4.05 6.43 -11.24
C TRP A 172 -3.48 7.13 -10.00
N TRP A 173 -2.56 8.09 -10.19
CA TRP A 173 -1.97 8.82 -9.07
C TRP A 173 -3.01 9.64 -8.28
N GLU A 174 -3.89 10.34 -8.97
CA GLU A 174 -4.96 11.11 -8.35
C GLU A 174 -5.93 10.23 -7.57
N HIS A 175 -6.26 9.05 -8.09
CA HIS A 175 -7.06 8.07 -7.38
C HIS A 175 -6.33 7.57 -6.13
N SER A 176 -5.12 7.07 -6.27
CA SER A 176 -4.31 6.55 -5.16
C SER A 176 -4.09 7.59 -4.06
N ALA A 177 -3.83 8.86 -4.43
CA ALA A 177 -3.68 9.94 -3.45
C ALA A 177 -4.97 10.22 -2.65
N ARG A 178 -6.16 10.08 -3.28
CA ARG A 178 -7.44 10.21 -2.57
C ARG A 178 -7.66 9.03 -1.62
N VAL A 179 -7.43 7.81 -2.08
CA VAL A 179 -7.53 6.60 -1.23
C VAL A 179 -6.58 6.72 -0.04
N ALA A 180 -5.33 7.12 -0.28
CA ALA A 180 -4.32 7.32 0.76
C ALA A 180 -4.76 8.32 1.83
N ALA A 181 -5.26 9.48 1.41
CA ALA A 181 -5.75 10.50 2.33
C ALA A 181 -6.94 9.99 3.17
N ASN A 182 -7.88 9.28 2.56
CA ASN A 182 -8.99 8.65 3.28
C ASN A 182 -8.50 7.60 4.28
N CYS A 183 -7.57 6.72 3.88
CA CYS A 183 -6.99 5.70 4.75
C CYS A 183 -6.31 6.31 5.98
N SER A 184 -5.57 7.40 5.83
CA SER A 184 -4.92 8.08 6.96
C SER A 184 -5.91 8.66 7.96
N ILE A 185 -7.06 9.18 7.51
CA ILE A 185 -8.14 9.67 8.38
C ILE A 185 -8.81 8.50 9.11
N LEU A 186 -9.12 7.42 8.40
CA LEU A 186 -9.69 6.20 8.98
C LEU A 186 -8.78 5.63 10.06
N ALA A 187 -7.48 5.50 9.79
CA ALA A 187 -6.50 4.98 10.74
C ALA A 187 -6.43 5.83 12.02
N ARG A 188 -6.48 7.16 11.90
CA ARG A 188 -6.51 8.05 13.08
C ARG A 188 -7.78 7.91 13.91
N HIS A 189 -8.89 7.61 13.27
CA HIS A 189 -10.15 7.35 13.96
C HIS A 189 -10.11 6.02 14.72
N GLU A 190 -9.59 4.96 14.08
CA GLU A 190 -9.46 3.64 14.67
C GLU A 190 -8.45 3.59 15.83
N GLY A 191 -7.34 4.34 15.73
CA GLY A 191 -6.32 4.47 16.77
C GLY A 191 -5.40 3.25 16.96
N GLY A 192 -5.62 2.15 16.22
CA GLY A 192 -4.81 0.92 16.29
C GLY A 192 -3.84 0.73 15.13
N ILE A 193 -3.97 1.55 14.07
CA ILE A 193 -3.13 1.49 12.86
C ILE A 193 -2.40 2.81 12.70
N ASP A 194 -1.11 2.73 12.39
CA ASP A 194 -0.28 3.91 12.09
C ASP A 194 -0.84 4.63 10.84
N PRO A 195 -1.20 5.92 10.93
CA PRO A 195 -1.78 6.67 9.82
C PRO A 195 -0.88 6.75 8.59
N GLU A 196 0.43 6.73 8.75
CA GLU A 196 1.40 6.76 7.65
C GLU A 196 1.46 5.43 6.93
N ARG A 197 1.36 4.32 7.65
CA ARG A 197 1.22 2.99 7.05
C ARG A 197 -0.08 2.89 6.25
N ALA A 198 -1.18 3.41 6.80
CA ALA A 198 -2.47 3.46 6.11
C ALA A 198 -2.41 4.37 4.87
N LEU A 199 -1.73 5.52 4.95
CA LEU A 199 -1.49 6.41 3.81
C LEU A 199 -0.69 5.67 2.72
N LEU A 200 0.40 4.99 3.09
CA LEU A 200 1.17 4.20 2.13
C LEU A 200 0.32 3.09 1.50
N ALA A 201 -0.45 2.34 2.30
CA ALA A 201 -1.34 1.29 1.78
C ALA A 201 -2.31 1.85 0.73
N GLY A 202 -2.92 3.01 1.00
CA GLY A 202 -3.78 3.70 0.05
C GLY A 202 -3.06 4.18 -1.22
N LEU A 203 -1.77 4.58 -1.13
CA LEU A 203 -0.99 4.98 -2.30
C LEU A 203 -0.62 3.81 -3.21
N ILE A 204 -0.43 2.62 -2.63
CA ILE A 204 0.12 1.46 -3.35
C ILE A 204 -0.90 0.35 -3.62
N HIS A 205 -2.17 0.53 -3.24
CA HIS A 205 -3.18 -0.51 -3.40
C HIS A 205 -3.38 -0.97 -4.85
N ASP A 206 -3.21 -0.06 -5.82
CA ASP A 206 -3.33 -0.31 -7.26
C ASP A 206 -1.97 -0.32 -7.98
N ILE A 207 -0.88 -0.62 -7.28
CA ILE A 207 0.48 -0.51 -7.84
C ILE A 207 0.73 -1.48 -8.99
N GLY A 208 -0.02 -2.56 -9.10
CA GLY A 208 0.08 -3.51 -10.21
C GLY A 208 -0.26 -2.87 -11.56
N GLU A 209 -1.06 -1.81 -11.57
CA GLU A 209 -1.34 -1.04 -12.78
C GLU A 209 -0.06 -0.48 -13.40
N LEU A 210 0.93 -0.10 -12.58
CA LEU A 210 2.24 0.36 -13.07
C LEU A 210 2.98 -0.71 -13.88
N ALA A 211 2.90 -1.98 -13.46
CA ALA A 211 3.51 -3.08 -14.21
C ALA A 211 2.85 -3.23 -15.59
N ILE A 212 1.52 -3.15 -15.64
CA ILE A 212 0.73 -3.26 -16.87
C ILE A 212 1.00 -2.08 -17.80
N ILE A 213 1.02 -0.85 -17.28
CA ILE A 213 1.33 0.35 -18.06
C ILE A 213 2.77 0.30 -18.59
N LYS A 214 3.73 -0.15 -17.78
CA LYS A 214 5.12 -0.31 -18.22
C LYS A 214 5.24 -1.32 -19.35
N TYR A 215 4.53 -2.44 -19.27
CA TYR A 215 4.47 -3.43 -20.33
C TYR A 215 3.83 -2.83 -21.60
N ALA A 216 2.72 -2.12 -21.45
CA ALA A 216 2.00 -1.44 -22.53
C ALA A 216 2.81 -0.33 -23.21
N ASN A 217 3.80 0.27 -22.52
CA ASN A 217 4.63 1.36 -23.08
C ASN A 217 5.47 0.93 -24.29
N GLY A 218 5.72 -0.38 -24.45
CA GLY A 218 6.37 -0.92 -25.64
C GLY A 218 5.46 -1.10 -26.87
N LEU A 219 4.15 -0.84 -26.72
CA LEU A 219 3.14 -1.11 -27.76
C LEU A 219 2.51 0.18 -28.27
N THR A 220 2.16 0.19 -29.57
CA THR A 220 1.41 1.29 -30.21
C THR A 220 -0.08 1.21 -29.89
N GLU A 221 -0.85 2.25 -30.27
CA GLU A 221 -2.33 2.23 -30.13
C GLU A 221 -2.99 1.21 -31.06
N GLU A 222 -2.36 0.87 -32.16
CA GLU A 222 -2.83 -0.15 -33.10
C GLU A 222 -2.63 -1.56 -32.52
N GLU A 223 -1.56 -1.77 -31.77
CA GLU A 223 -1.25 -3.06 -31.12
C GLU A 223 -2.02 -3.28 -29.82
N LEU A 224 -2.39 -2.19 -29.13
CA LEU A 224 -3.10 -2.25 -27.86
C LEU A 224 -4.20 -1.19 -27.75
N SER A 225 -5.44 -1.62 -27.78
CA SER A 225 -6.60 -0.74 -27.55
C SER A 225 -6.73 -0.31 -26.08
N SER A 226 -7.46 0.78 -25.84
CA SER A 226 -7.78 1.23 -24.49
C SER A 226 -8.62 0.22 -23.71
N GLU A 227 -9.48 -0.54 -24.40
CA GLU A 227 -10.32 -1.59 -23.84
C GLU A 227 -9.47 -2.76 -23.35
N SER A 228 -8.50 -3.21 -24.17
CA SER A 228 -7.58 -4.30 -23.80
C SER A 228 -6.67 -3.91 -22.62
N LEU A 229 -6.24 -2.63 -22.55
CA LEU A 229 -5.51 -2.12 -21.40
C LEU A 229 -6.36 -2.12 -20.13
N ALA A 230 -7.62 -1.66 -20.22
CA ALA A 230 -8.55 -1.65 -19.11
C ALA A 230 -8.86 -3.07 -18.61
N GLU A 231 -9.04 -4.02 -19.53
CA GLU A 231 -9.24 -5.43 -19.21
C GLU A 231 -8.03 -6.03 -18.48
N ALA A 232 -6.81 -5.74 -18.94
CA ALA A 232 -5.60 -6.20 -18.25
C ALA A 232 -5.49 -5.64 -16.84
N ILE A 233 -5.80 -4.37 -16.63
CA ILE A 233 -5.84 -3.75 -15.31
C ILE A 233 -6.87 -4.47 -14.43
N GLN A 234 -8.08 -4.69 -14.93
CA GLN A 234 -9.14 -5.34 -14.18
C GLN A 234 -8.76 -6.74 -13.70
N HIS A 235 -8.05 -7.53 -14.50
CA HIS A 235 -7.76 -8.93 -14.19
C HIS A 235 -6.41 -9.16 -13.49
N LEU A 236 -5.43 -8.28 -13.70
CA LEU A 236 -4.05 -8.52 -13.27
C LEU A 236 -3.54 -7.54 -12.23
N ASN A 237 -4.17 -6.36 -12.06
CA ASN A 237 -3.68 -5.33 -11.14
C ASN A 237 -3.44 -5.87 -9.73
N ALA A 238 -4.43 -6.48 -9.12
CA ALA A 238 -4.35 -6.98 -7.74
C ALA A 238 -3.21 -7.99 -7.55
N LYS A 239 -3.14 -9.01 -8.43
CA LYS A 239 -2.11 -10.06 -8.37
C LYS A 239 -0.71 -9.52 -8.64
N LEU A 240 -0.54 -8.71 -9.69
CA LEU A 240 0.75 -8.10 -10.01
C LEU A 240 1.19 -7.10 -8.93
N GLY A 241 0.26 -6.36 -8.34
CA GLY A 241 0.51 -5.45 -7.23
C GLY A 241 1.07 -6.20 -6.02
N ALA A 242 0.41 -7.26 -5.58
CA ALA A 242 0.87 -8.09 -4.47
C ALA A 242 2.25 -8.70 -4.74
N LEU A 243 2.48 -9.22 -5.97
CA LEU A 243 3.80 -9.75 -6.37
C LEU A 243 4.90 -8.69 -6.34
N MET A 244 4.61 -7.47 -6.82
CA MET A 244 5.56 -6.34 -6.77
C MET A 244 5.92 -5.97 -5.34
N LEU A 245 4.93 -5.84 -4.45
CA LEU A 245 5.15 -5.45 -3.06
C LEU A 245 5.97 -6.50 -2.30
N ARG A 246 5.73 -7.77 -2.56
CA ARG A 246 6.57 -8.87 -2.05
C ARG A 246 8.00 -8.83 -2.61
N GLN A 247 8.16 -8.57 -3.92
CA GLN A 247 9.49 -8.38 -4.52
C GLN A 247 10.24 -7.20 -3.88
N TRP A 248 9.53 -6.13 -3.53
CA TRP A 248 10.10 -4.97 -2.84
C TRP A 248 10.36 -5.22 -1.35
N LYS A 249 10.00 -6.40 -0.85
CA LYS A 249 10.13 -6.80 0.58
C LYS A 249 9.43 -5.82 1.50
N LEU A 250 8.27 -5.35 1.09
CA LEU A 250 7.34 -4.66 1.98
C LEU A 250 6.62 -5.68 2.86
N ASP A 251 6.08 -5.21 4.00
CA ASP A 251 5.33 -6.07 4.91
C ASP A 251 4.14 -6.70 4.18
N GLU A 252 3.85 -7.97 4.48
CA GLU A 252 2.82 -8.75 3.79
C GLU A 252 1.44 -8.08 3.81
N GLU A 253 1.16 -7.29 4.86
CA GLU A 253 -0.09 -6.54 5.01
C GLU A 253 -0.36 -5.58 3.83
N PHE A 254 0.70 -5.00 3.25
CA PHE A 254 0.56 -4.18 2.04
C PHE A 254 0.20 -5.01 0.81
N ALA A 255 0.78 -6.21 0.68
CA ALA A 255 0.45 -7.12 -0.41
C ALA A 255 -0.99 -7.61 -0.31
N VAL A 256 -1.46 -7.93 0.91
CA VAL A 256 -2.87 -8.26 1.19
C VAL A 256 -3.79 -7.09 0.84
N ALA A 257 -3.42 -5.87 1.22
CA ALA A 257 -4.21 -4.69 0.90
C ALA A 257 -4.35 -4.49 -0.61
N ALA A 258 -3.27 -4.66 -1.38
CA ALA A 258 -3.29 -4.57 -2.84
C ALA A 258 -4.08 -5.70 -3.49
N LEU A 259 -3.93 -6.95 -3.00
CA LEU A 259 -4.63 -8.11 -3.57
C LEU A 259 -6.15 -8.02 -3.39
N HIS A 260 -6.60 -7.50 -2.26
CA HIS A 260 -8.01 -7.51 -1.88
C HIS A 260 -8.66 -6.12 -1.87
N ALA A 261 -8.01 -5.09 -2.39
CA ALA A 261 -8.51 -3.71 -2.40
C ALA A 261 -9.94 -3.59 -2.95
N ASP A 262 -10.26 -4.33 -4.00
CA ASP A 262 -11.56 -4.32 -4.68
C ASP A 262 -12.50 -5.46 -4.25
N ASN A 263 -12.07 -6.35 -3.37
CA ASN A 263 -12.89 -7.43 -2.85
C ASN A 263 -13.78 -6.98 -1.67
N PHE A 264 -14.78 -6.17 -1.96
CA PHE A 264 -15.68 -5.58 -0.94
C PHE A 264 -16.58 -6.59 -0.22
N ASN A 265 -16.58 -7.86 -0.64
CA ASN A 265 -17.29 -8.96 0.03
C ASN A 265 -16.38 -9.76 0.96
N ARG A 266 -15.09 -9.41 1.05
CA ARG A 266 -14.15 -10.02 1.97
C ARG A 266 -14.72 -9.92 3.40
N GLN A 267 -14.70 -11.05 4.12
CA GLN A 267 -15.07 -11.08 5.52
C GLN A 267 -13.84 -10.74 6.37
N PRO A 268 -13.88 -9.69 7.19
CA PRO A 268 -12.81 -9.38 8.13
C PRO A 268 -12.61 -10.52 9.16
N ASP A 269 -11.40 -10.66 9.68
CA ASP A 269 -11.02 -11.70 10.64
C ASP A 269 -11.17 -11.27 12.11
N GLY A 270 -11.83 -10.15 12.37
CA GLY A 270 -12.06 -9.62 13.71
C GLY A 270 -11.04 -8.56 14.17
N VAL A 271 -9.91 -8.41 13.45
CA VAL A 271 -8.92 -7.36 13.67
C VAL A 271 -8.96 -6.38 12.51
N VAL A 272 -8.99 -5.07 12.81
CA VAL A 272 -8.94 -4.04 11.76
C VAL A 272 -7.55 -4.01 11.13
N ARG A 273 -7.49 -4.15 9.79
CA ARG A 273 -6.25 -4.22 9.03
C ARG A 273 -6.18 -3.13 7.96
N LEU A 274 -5.00 -2.93 7.37
CA LEU A 274 -4.80 -1.98 6.27
C LEU A 274 -5.78 -2.22 5.11
N VAL A 275 -6.06 -3.47 4.78
CA VAL A 275 -7.00 -3.85 3.71
C VAL A 275 -8.42 -3.33 3.98
N ASP A 276 -8.88 -3.36 5.22
CA ASP A 276 -10.22 -2.88 5.59
C ASP A 276 -10.32 -1.37 5.38
N LEU A 277 -9.28 -0.61 5.77
CA LEU A 277 -9.21 0.84 5.54
C LEU A 277 -9.20 1.17 4.04
N VAL A 278 -8.42 0.45 3.24
CA VAL A 278 -8.37 0.63 1.78
C VAL A 278 -9.74 0.35 1.16
N GLN A 279 -10.39 -0.76 1.53
CA GLN A 279 -11.73 -1.11 1.03
C GLN A 279 -12.79 -0.06 1.38
N VAL A 280 -12.79 0.45 2.62
CA VAL A 280 -13.72 1.52 3.04
C VAL A 280 -13.44 2.82 2.28
N ALA A 281 -12.16 3.20 2.12
CA ALA A 281 -11.77 4.39 1.37
C ALA A 281 -12.21 4.31 -0.10
N GLN A 282 -12.02 3.16 -0.74
CA GLN A 282 -12.48 2.88 -2.10
C GLN A 282 -14.01 2.93 -2.23
N LEU A 283 -14.71 2.25 -1.34
CA LEU A 283 -16.18 2.26 -1.30
C LEU A 283 -16.75 3.67 -1.15
N HIS A 284 -16.16 4.50 -0.27
CA HIS A 284 -16.55 5.90 -0.13
C HIS A 284 -16.38 6.67 -1.44
N LEU A 285 -15.24 6.55 -2.12
CA LEU A 285 -15.00 7.23 -3.39
C LEU A 285 -15.92 6.76 -4.51
N LEU A 286 -16.20 5.45 -4.58
CA LEU A 286 -17.12 4.89 -5.57
C LEU A 286 -18.57 5.32 -5.34
N SER A 287 -19.01 5.48 -4.10
CA SER A 287 -20.38 5.80 -3.76
C SER A 287 -20.77 7.24 -4.08
N VAL A 288 -19.81 8.17 -4.11
CA VAL A 288 -20.05 9.57 -4.47
C VAL A 288 -20.04 9.83 -5.99
N VAL A 289 -19.72 8.80 -6.80
CA VAL A 289 -19.79 8.91 -8.26
C VAL A 289 -21.19 8.61 -8.75
N PRO A 290 -21.85 9.55 -9.48
CA PRO A 290 -23.26 9.42 -9.89
C PRO A 290 -23.61 8.19 -10.72
N SER A 291 -22.62 7.58 -11.42
CA SER A 291 -22.82 6.43 -12.30
C SER A 291 -22.62 5.08 -11.62
N SER A 292 -22.16 5.03 -10.36
CA SER A 292 -21.98 3.78 -9.64
C SER A 292 -23.35 3.17 -9.32
N ARG A 293 -23.57 1.88 -9.67
CA ARG A 293 -24.71 1.12 -9.18
C ARG A 293 -24.74 1.25 -7.66
N SER A 294 -25.88 1.70 -7.11
CA SER A 294 -26.11 1.87 -5.69
C SER A 294 -25.74 0.58 -4.94
N ARG A 295 -24.47 0.47 -4.53
CA ARG A 295 -24.08 -0.53 -3.54
C ARG A 295 -24.64 -0.04 -2.21
N ASN A 296 -25.23 -0.94 -1.43
CA ASN A 296 -25.63 -0.59 -0.08
C ASN A 296 -24.36 -0.46 0.78
N LEU A 297 -23.78 0.75 0.78
CA LEU A 297 -22.51 1.05 1.44
C LEU A 297 -22.50 0.62 2.91
N GLY A 298 -23.63 0.84 3.62
CA GLY A 298 -23.76 0.45 5.04
C GLY A 298 -23.79 -1.06 5.28
N GLU A 299 -24.05 -1.87 4.24
CA GLU A 299 -24.08 -3.32 4.36
C GLU A 299 -22.73 -3.97 4.01
N ALA A 300 -21.77 -3.20 3.49
CA ALA A 300 -20.46 -3.73 3.11
C ALA A 300 -19.70 -4.24 4.35
N PRO A 301 -19.15 -5.47 4.33
CA PRO A 301 -18.46 -6.05 5.47
C PRO A 301 -17.37 -5.15 6.09
N PRO A 302 -16.47 -4.50 5.32
CA PRO A 302 -15.45 -3.64 5.91
C PRO A 302 -16.03 -2.39 6.59
N VAL A 303 -17.15 -1.82 6.10
CA VAL A 303 -17.82 -0.66 6.71
C VAL A 303 -18.45 -1.04 8.06
N LYS A 304 -19.11 -2.22 8.10
CA LYS A 304 -19.66 -2.76 9.35
C LYS A 304 -18.57 -3.11 10.36
N HIS A 305 -17.46 -3.67 9.87
CA HIS A 305 -16.34 -4.06 10.72
C HIS A 305 -15.72 -2.86 11.44
N LEU A 306 -15.57 -1.72 10.76
CA LEU A 306 -15.11 -0.47 11.37
C LEU A 306 -16.22 0.28 12.13
N GLY A 307 -17.44 -0.22 12.20
CA GLY A 307 -18.55 0.43 12.90
C GLY A 307 -18.91 1.83 12.37
N LEU A 308 -18.61 2.10 11.09
CA LEU A 308 -18.77 3.42 10.49
C LEU A 308 -20.20 3.69 10.06
N SER A 309 -20.67 4.92 10.32
CA SER A 309 -21.98 5.41 9.89
C SER A 309 -21.93 6.10 8.53
N LEU A 310 -23.08 6.11 7.86
CA LEU A 310 -23.25 6.86 6.61
C LEU A 310 -23.54 8.34 6.91
N ASP A 311 -23.18 9.22 5.96
CA ASP A 311 -23.54 10.62 5.98
C ASP A 311 -25.07 10.82 5.75
N GLU A 312 -25.55 12.06 5.91
CA GLU A 312 -26.99 12.40 5.76
C GLU A 312 -27.56 12.03 4.38
N SER A 313 -26.71 11.97 3.35
CA SER A 313 -27.14 11.57 2.00
C SER A 313 -27.28 10.05 1.83
N GLY A 314 -26.75 9.26 2.76
CA GLY A 314 -26.64 7.80 2.68
C GLY A 314 -25.69 7.31 1.59
N LYS A 315 -24.88 8.22 1.00
CA LYS A 315 -23.99 7.93 -0.13
C LYS A 315 -22.51 7.98 0.23
N GLY A 316 -22.14 8.41 1.42
CA GLY A 316 -20.76 8.51 1.87
C GLY A 316 -20.59 8.02 3.31
N ILE A 317 -19.35 7.79 3.71
CA ILE A 317 -19.01 7.56 5.12
C ILE A 317 -18.97 8.90 5.82
N ALA A 318 -19.75 9.06 6.90
CA ALA A 318 -19.89 10.33 7.64
C ALA A 318 -18.54 10.92 8.04
N LEU A 319 -17.68 10.12 8.68
CA LEU A 319 -16.33 10.52 9.08
C LEU A 319 -15.53 11.13 7.92
N LEU A 320 -15.55 10.52 6.74
CA LEU A 320 -14.79 10.99 5.56
C LEU A 320 -15.45 12.21 4.92
N SER A 321 -16.79 12.28 4.95
CA SER A 321 -17.53 13.45 4.47
C SER A 321 -17.27 14.68 5.32
N ASP A 322 -17.17 14.53 6.63
CA ASP A 322 -16.87 15.60 7.58
C ASP A 322 -15.40 16.06 7.48
N ALA A 323 -14.48 15.11 7.29
CA ALA A 323 -13.04 15.38 7.15
C ALA A 323 -12.63 15.88 5.75
N ARG A 324 -13.55 16.17 4.83
CA ARG A 324 -13.25 16.52 3.42
C ARG A 324 -12.15 17.56 3.26
N HIS A 325 -12.16 18.61 4.05
CA HIS A 325 -11.16 19.67 3.97
C HIS A 325 -9.76 19.20 4.39
N GLU A 326 -9.68 18.31 5.37
CA GLU A 326 -8.43 17.71 5.82
C GLU A 326 -7.89 16.73 4.76
N ILE A 327 -8.76 15.88 4.20
CA ILE A 327 -8.45 14.95 3.11
C ILE A 327 -7.86 15.71 1.92
N GLU A 328 -8.48 16.83 1.50
CA GLU A 328 -7.97 17.63 0.39
C GLU A 328 -6.58 18.23 0.67
N LYS A 329 -6.28 18.62 1.90
CA LYS A 329 -4.95 19.11 2.28
C LYS A 329 -3.89 18.00 2.26
N VAL A 330 -4.23 16.80 2.74
CA VAL A 330 -3.33 15.63 2.67
C VAL A 330 -3.09 15.26 1.20
N ARG A 331 -4.16 15.19 0.41
CA ARG A 331 -4.05 14.93 -1.03
C ARG A 331 -3.19 15.97 -1.75
N ALA A 332 -3.35 17.25 -1.43
CA ALA A 332 -2.57 18.34 -2.02
C ALA A 332 -1.07 18.22 -1.67
N ALA A 333 -0.73 17.74 -0.48
CA ALA A 333 0.67 17.49 -0.09
C ALA A 333 1.30 16.31 -0.86
N LEU A 334 0.49 15.40 -1.40
CA LEU A 334 0.91 14.31 -2.28
C LEU A 334 0.92 14.71 -3.76
N ALA A 335 0.21 15.79 -4.14
CA ALA A 335 0.12 16.26 -5.51
C ALA A 335 1.33 17.16 -5.86
N ILE A 336 1.97 16.92 -6.97
CA ILE A 336 2.91 17.83 -7.63
C ILE A 336 2.52 17.99 -9.09
#